data_e10177cad56a6bea50ba72dccb874c72
#
_entry.id   e10177cad56a6bea50ba72dccb874c72
#
_cell.length_a   1.000
_cell.length_b   1.000
_cell.length_c   1.000
_cell.angle_alpha   90.00
_cell.angle_beta   90.00
_cell.angle_gamma   90.00
#
_symmetry.space_group_name_H-M   'P 1'
#
loop_
_entity.id
_entity.type
_entity.pdbx_description
1 polymer ?
#
loop_
_entity_poly.entity_id
_entity_poly.type
_entity_poly.pdbx_seq_one_letter_code
_entity_poly.pdbx_strand_id
1 'polypeptide(L)'
;MRTFHIYTDASSKDTSMFPQGIKRTTKVGVIVVNSNIVDIYYKRREKFINSYLAERDAIKDSIKYVKNKYKTTNVIVYTDAYYNIIKNKTIKNLIIEGITIKYIKGHCPNRDGLKYKFNCLADWISRNGINTWKEYYYRHLLK
;
A
#
# COMPACT_ATOMS: atom_id res chain seq x y z
N MET A 1 -14.40 17.86 -8.17
CA MET A 1 -13.97 17.12 -6.96
C MET A 1 -12.86 16.15 -7.34
N ARG A 2 -11.76 16.19 -6.60
CA ARG A 2 -10.63 15.31 -6.88
C ARG A 2 -10.88 13.92 -6.32
N THR A 3 -10.48 12.89 -7.06
CA THR A 3 -10.47 11.52 -6.58
C THR A 3 -9.04 11.14 -6.18
N PHE A 4 -8.89 10.65 -4.96
CA PHE A 4 -7.61 10.18 -4.45
C PHE A 4 -7.51 8.68 -4.68
N HIS A 5 -6.51 8.27 -5.44
CA HIS A 5 -6.22 6.87 -5.70
C HIS A 5 -5.12 6.42 -4.77
N ILE A 6 -5.35 5.36 -4.02
CA ILE A 6 -4.40 4.86 -3.03
C ILE A 6 -3.97 3.46 -3.42
N TYR A 7 -2.68 3.27 -3.69
CA TYR A 7 -2.10 1.97 -4.01
C TYR A 7 -1.40 1.45 -2.77
N THR A 8 -1.94 0.40 -2.16
CA THR A 8 -1.45 -0.08 -0.87
C THR A 8 -0.65 -1.35 -1.01
N ASP A 9 0.32 -1.51 -0.12
CA ASP A 9 1.06 -2.75 0.04
C ASP A 9 1.62 -2.82 1.46
N ALA A 10 1.99 -4.01 1.87
CA ALA A 10 2.62 -4.24 3.17
C ALA A 10 3.63 -5.36 3.07
N SER A 11 4.66 -5.32 3.90
CA SER A 11 5.59 -6.42 4.04
C SER A 11 5.79 -6.73 5.52
N SER A 12 5.89 -8.02 5.83
CA SER A 12 6.10 -8.50 7.19
C SER A 12 7.29 -9.44 7.21
N LYS A 13 8.13 -9.30 8.23
CA LYS A 13 9.32 -10.12 8.36
C LYS A 13 9.51 -10.52 9.81
N ASP A 14 9.74 -11.81 10.03
CA ASP A 14 10.10 -12.35 11.33
C ASP A 14 11.24 -13.34 11.16
N THR A 15 12.45 -12.90 11.50
CA THR A 15 13.64 -13.74 11.54
C THR A 15 14.21 -13.82 12.95
N SER A 16 13.36 -13.60 13.95
CA SER A 16 13.80 -13.50 15.35
C SER A 16 14.41 -14.81 15.90
N MET A 17 14.16 -15.93 15.23
CA MET A 17 14.77 -17.22 15.60
C MET A 17 16.27 -17.29 15.26
N PHE A 18 16.77 -16.39 14.43
CA PHE A 18 18.18 -16.36 14.06
C PHE A 18 18.93 -15.33 14.89
N PRO A 19 20.26 -15.51 15.11
CA PRO A 19 21.07 -14.43 15.68
C PRO A 19 20.89 -13.15 14.86
N GLN A 20 20.73 -12.01 15.52
CA GLN A 20 20.46 -10.72 14.87
C GLN A 20 19.17 -10.72 14.05
N GLY A 21 18.23 -11.59 14.43
CA GLY A 21 16.93 -11.63 13.78
C GLY A 21 16.12 -10.36 14.01
N ILE A 22 15.16 -10.12 13.11
CA ILE A 22 14.30 -8.94 13.18
C ILE A 22 12.84 -9.33 13.13
N LYS A 23 12.02 -8.49 13.75
CA LYS A 23 10.56 -8.49 13.57
C LYS A 23 10.19 -7.13 13.03
N ARG A 24 9.44 -7.10 11.94
CA ARG A 24 9.11 -5.83 11.31
C ARG A 24 7.87 -5.95 10.45
N THR A 25 7.06 -4.90 10.47
CA THR A 25 5.94 -4.74 9.55
C THR A 25 6.00 -3.35 8.95
N THR A 26 5.90 -3.26 7.64
CA THR A 26 5.90 -1.99 6.91
C THR A 26 4.60 -1.89 6.12
N LYS A 27 3.91 -0.75 6.26
CA LYS A 27 2.65 -0.47 5.58
C LYS A 27 2.84 0.76 4.70
N VAL A 28 2.35 0.69 3.47
CA VAL A 28 2.54 1.75 2.47
C VAL A 28 1.24 2.03 1.74
N GLY A 29 0.97 3.32 1.51
CA GLY A 29 -0.07 3.77 0.59
C GLY A 29 0.49 4.85 -0.31
N VAL A 30 0.60 4.60 -1.59
CA VAL A 30 1.00 5.60 -2.59
C VAL A 30 -0.24 6.33 -3.05
N ILE A 31 -0.29 7.64 -2.82
CA ILE A 31 -1.49 8.46 -3.02
C ILE A 31 -1.32 9.29 -4.28
N VAL A 32 -2.25 9.08 -5.22
CA VAL A 32 -2.18 9.61 -6.57
C VAL A 32 -3.43 10.42 -6.89
N VAL A 33 -3.23 11.60 -7.47
CA VAL A 33 -4.31 12.44 -8.00
C VAL A 33 -3.92 12.86 -9.41
N ASN A 34 -4.82 12.66 -10.36
CA ASN A 34 -4.57 12.99 -11.77
C ASN A 34 -3.25 12.42 -12.29
N SER A 35 -3.01 11.14 -12.01
CA SER A 35 -1.81 10.39 -12.42
C SER A 35 -0.50 10.90 -11.81
N ASN A 36 -0.56 11.77 -10.82
CA ASN A 36 0.63 12.28 -10.13
C ASN A 36 0.63 11.83 -8.68
N ILE A 37 1.80 11.43 -8.20
CA ILE A 37 1.97 11.08 -6.79
C ILE A 37 1.94 12.38 -5.98
N VAL A 38 0.98 12.49 -5.07
CA VAL A 38 0.84 13.68 -4.22
C VAL A 38 1.29 13.43 -2.79
N ASP A 39 1.33 12.16 -2.38
CA ASP A 39 1.71 11.82 -1.01
C ASP A 39 2.03 10.33 -0.91
N ILE A 40 2.68 9.96 0.17
CA ILE A 40 2.92 8.55 0.50
C ILE A 40 2.67 8.35 1.99
N TYR A 41 1.73 7.47 2.30
CA TYR A 41 1.57 6.99 3.67
C TYR A 41 2.61 5.88 3.90
N TYR A 42 3.39 6.01 4.96
CA TYR A 42 4.44 5.05 5.27
C TYR A 42 4.53 4.86 6.77
N LYS A 43 4.51 3.59 7.21
CA LYS A 43 4.73 3.28 8.61
C LYS A 43 5.47 1.95 8.75
N ARG A 44 6.58 1.98 9.45
CA ARG A 44 7.37 0.79 9.77
C ARG A 44 7.42 0.63 11.28
N ARG A 45 7.15 -0.59 11.75
CA ARG A 45 7.20 -0.92 13.16
C ARG A 45 8.10 -2.14 13.38
N GLU A 46 8.81 -2.16 14.50
CA GLU A 46 9.61 -3.28 14.96
C GLU A 46 8.70 -4.34 15.60
N LYS A 47 7.69 -4.77 14.87
CA LYS A 47 6.69 -5.73 15.33
C LYS A 47 6.23 -6.55 14.14
N PHE A 48 6.12 -7.86 14.33
CA PHE A 48 5.58 -8.73 13.30
C PHE A 48 4.05 -8.78 13.36
N ILE A 49 3.43 -8.57 12.23
CA ILE A 49 2.00 -8.79 12.02
C ILE A 49 1.92 -9.65 10.75
N ASN A 50 1.10 -10.72 10.76
CA ASN A 50 1.04 -11.59 9.61
C ASN A 50 0.61 -10.81 8.35
N SER A 51 0.99 -11.32 7.18
CA SER A 51 0.79 -10.62 5.90
C SER A 51 -0.66 -10.22 5.65
N TYR A 52 -1.60 -11.10 5.97
CA TYR A 52 -3.01 -10.84 5.76
C TYR A 52 -3.49 -9.61 6.55
N LEU A 53 -3.13 -9.55 7.83
CA LEU A 53 -3.51 -8.43 8.70
C LEU A 53 -2.71 -7.16 8.37
N ALA A 54 -1.45 -7.31 7.98
CA ALA A 54 -0.62 -6.17 7.58
C ALA A 54 -1.20 -5.48 6.33
N GLU A 55 -1.64 -6.26 5.35
CA GLU A 55 -2.29 -5.74 4.15
C GLU A 55 -3.61 -5.06 4.49
N ARG A 56 -4.42 -5.66 5.37
CA ARG A 56 -5.65 -5.03 5.86
C ARG A 56 -5.36 -3.68 6.49
N ASP A 57 -4.36 -3.62 7.35
CA ASP A 57 -4.03 -2.39 8.06
C ASP A 57 -3.47 -1.33 7.11
N ALA A 58 -2.72 -1.71 6.08
CA ALA A 58 -2.25 -0.78 5.06
C ALA A 58 -3.43 -0.09 4.37
N ILE A 59 -4.47 -0.85 4.03
CA ILE A 59 -5.68 -0.31 3.42
C ILE A 59 -6.39 0.66 4.39
N LYS A 60 -6.69 0.18 5.58
CA LYS A 60 -7.42 0.94 6.58
C LYS A 60 -6.69 2.23 6.97
N ASP A 61 -5.40 2.12 7.27
CA ASP A 61 -4.61 3.25 7.74
C ASP A 61 -4.35 4.28 6.65
N SER A 62 -4.17 3.83 5.41
CA SER A 62 -3.99 4.74 4.27
C SER A 62 -5.26 5.56 4.01
N ILE A 63 -6.43 4.94 4.09
CA ILE A 63 -7.71 5.63 3.97
C ILE A 63 -7.84 6.67 5.07
N LYS A 64 -7.57 6.29 6.30
CA LYS A 64 -7.64 7.20 7.45
C LYS A 64 -6.69 8.39 7.28
N TYR A 65 -5.48 8.14 6.80
CA TYR A 65 -4.49 9.17 6.55
C TYR A 65 -5.00 10.20 5.53
N VAL A 66 -5.55 9.74 4.42
CA VAL A 66 -6.08 10.62 3.37
C VAL A 66 -7.30 11.40 3.88
N LYS A 67 -8.23 10.72 4.57
CA LYS A 67 -9.41 11.39 5.12
C LYS A 67 -9.01 12.50 6.09
N ASN A 68 -8.05 12.27 6.94
CA ASN A 68 -7.63 13.24 7.94
C ASN A 68 -6.83 14.40 7.32
N LYS A 69 -5.92 14.10 6.40
CA LYS A 69 -5.04 15.12 5.82
C LYS A 69 -5.74 15.97 4.77
N TYR A 70 -6.54 15.35 3.91
CA TYR A 70 -7.15 16.01 2.75
C TYR A 70 -8.64 16.29 2.92
N LYS A 71 -9.21 15.91 4.08
CA LYS A 71 -10.61 16.16 4.41
C LYS A 71 -11.57 15.65 3.34
N THR A 72 -11.34 14.45 2.84
CA THR A 72 -12.13 13.84 1.78
C THR A 72 -12.42 12.37 2.06
N THR A 73 -13.55 11.90 1.55
CA THR A 73 -13.90 10.48 1.49
C THR A 73 -13.92 9.97 0.05
N ASN A 74 -13.54 10.82 -0.91
CA ASN A 74 -13.53 10.45 -2.33
C ASN A 74 -12.22 9.73 -2.66
N VAL A 75 -12.15 8.46 -2.25
CA VAL A 75 -10.96 7.63 -2.40
C VAL A 75 -11.29 6.32 -3.10
N ILE A 76 -10.35 5.85 -3.90
CA ILE A 76 -10.39 4.51 -4.50
C ILE A 76 -9.09 3.84 -4.08
N VAL A 77 -9.20 2.67 -3.46
CA VAL A 77 -8.03 1.92 -2.98
C VAL A 77 -7.78 0.74 -3.90
N TYR A 78 -6.52 0.51 -4.24
CA TYR A 78 -6.06 -0.62 -5.04
C TYR A 78 -5.18 -1.49 -4.16
N THR A 79 -5.48 -2.78 -4.12
CA THR A 79 -4.74 -3.76 -3.33
C THR A 79 -4.60 -5.07 -4.08
N ASP A 80 -3.49 -5.76 -3.87
CA ASP A 80 -3.32 -7.13 -4.36
C ASP A 80 -3.79 -8.18 -3.34
N ALA A 81 -4.26 -7.73 -2.19
CA ALA A 81 -4.73 -8.60 -1.11
C ALA A 81 -6.16 -9.07 -1.37
N TYR A 82 -6.33 -9.95 -2.35
CA TYR A 82 -7.64 -10.43 -2.79
C TYR A 82 -8.49 -10.96 -1.64
N TYR A 83 -7.91 -11.77 -0.76
CA TYR A 83 -8.66 -12.36 0.36
C TYR A 83 -9.17 -11.33 1.35
N ASN A 84 -8.49 -10.18 1.48
CA ASN A 84 -9.01 -9.10 2.32
C ASN A 84 -10.32 -8.55 1.77
N ILE A 85 -10.42 -8.41 0.46
CA ILE A 85 -11.65 -7.88 -0.16
C ILE A 85 -12.81 -8.84 0.08
N ILE A 86 -12.60 -10.15 -0.12
CA ILE A 86 -13.70 -11.12 -0.09
C ILE A 86 -14.01 -11.66 1.30
N LYS A 87 -13.08 -11.63 2.26
CA LYS A 87 -13.25 -12.29 3.55
C LYS A 87 -13.08 -11.39 4.76
N ASN A 88 -12.31 -10.32 4.67
CA ASN A 88 -12.04 -9.51 5.84
C ASN A 88 -13.22 -8.61 6.20
N LYS A 89 -13.71 -8.74 7.43
CA LYS A 89 -14.88 -7.99 7.90
C LYS A 89 -14.63 -6.48 7.93
N THR A 90 -13.45 -6.04 8.35
CA THR A 90 -13.10 -4.62 8.39
C THR A 90 -13.15 -4.02 6.98
N ILE A 91 -12.58 -4.72 5.99
CA ILE A 91 -12.58 -4.26 4.60
C ILE A 91 -14.00 -4.26 4.03
N LYS A 92 -14.79 -5.29 4.32
CA LYS A 92 -16.20 -5.33 3.89
C LYS A 92 -16.99 -4.16 4.47
N ASN A 93 -16.74 -3.79 5.71
CA ASN A 93 -17.40 -2.65 6.32
C ASN A 93 -17.02 -1.33 5.63
N LEU A 94 -15.76 -1.16 5.24
CA LEU A 94 -15.33 0.01 4.47
C LEU A 94 -16.07 0.10 3.14
N ILE A 95 -16.23 -1.03 2.45
CA ILE A 95 -16.98 -1.08 1.19
C ILE A 95 -18.44 -0.71 1.41
N ILE A 96 -19.06 -1.23 2.46
CA ILE A 96 -20.45 -0.91 2.82
C ILE A 96 -20.59 0.59 3.10
N GLU A 97 -19.59 1.21 3.74
CA GLU A 97 -19.58 2.65 4.02
C GLU A 97 -19.35 3.51 2.78
N GLY A 98 -19.14 2.91 1.61
CA GLY A 98 -19.02 3.64 0.36
C GLY A 98 -17.60 3.80 -0.17
N ILE A 99 -16.60 3.22 0.48
CA ILE A 99 -15.22 3.24 -0.01
C ILE A 99 -15.09 2.23 -1.13
N THR A 100 -14.55 2.66 -2.27
CA THR A 100 -14.28 1.76 -3.39
C THR A 100 -12.91 1.10 -3.18
N ILE A 101 -12.90 -0.25 -3.15
CA ILE A 101 -11.68 -1.02 -3.01
C ILE A 101 -11.60 -1.99 -4.17
N LYS A 102 -10.53 -1.89 -4.96
CA LYS A 102 -10.34 -2.68 -6.18
C LYS A 102 -9.16 -3.63 -6.03
N TYR A 103 -9.35 -4.85 -6.50
CA TYR A 103 -8.26 -5.80 -6.62
C TYR A 103 -7.40 -5.47 -7.84
N ILE A 104 -6.09 -5.46 -7.67
CA ILE A 104 -5.14 -5.46 -8.77
C ILE A 104 -4.18 -6.62 -8.58
N LYS A 105 -3.81 -7.25 -9.68
CA LYS A 105 -2.93 -8.41 -9.63
C LYS A 105 -1.58 -8.02 -9.03
N GLY A 106 -1.15 -8.73 -7.99
CA GLY A 106 0.12 -8.50 -7.33
C GLY A 106 1.30 -8.95 -8.16
N HIS A 107 2.47 -8.68 -7.65
CA HIS A 107 3.78 -8.90 -8.25
C HIS A 107 4.02 -8.05 -9.50
N CYS A 108 5.11 -7.31 -9.46
CA CYS A 108 5.54 -6.48 -10.56
C CYS A 108 6.74 -7.14 -11.23
N PRO A 109 6.52 -8.00 -12.24
CA PRO A 109 7.64 -8.44 -13.05
C PRO A 109 8.28 -7.20 -13.66
N ASN A 110 9.58 -7.16 -13.70
CA ASN A 110 10.32 -5.98 -14.13
C ASN A 110 9.85 -5.39 -15.46
N ARG A 111 9.36 -6.24 -16.36
CA ARG A 111 8.94 -5.81 -17.69
C ARG A 111 7.55 -5.20 -17.72
N ASP A 112 6.68 -5.60 -16.78
CA ASP A 112 5.28 -5.16 -16.77
C ASP A 112 5.03 -4.09 -15.72
N GLY A 113 6.08 -3.67 -15.02
CA GLY A 113 5.97 -2.67 -13.96
C GLY A 113 5.35 -1.36 -14.40
N LEU A 114 5.54 -0.99 -15.66
CA LEU A 114 5.01 0.27 -16.19
C LEU A 114 3.48 0.28 -16.22
N LYS A 115 2.83 -0.86 -16.42
CA LYS A 115 1.37 -0.95 -16.44
C LYS A 115 0.76 -0.70 -15.07
N TYR A 116 1.47 -1.08 -14.01
CA TYR A 116 0.99 -0.98 -12.63
C TYR A 116 1.99 -0.23 -11.78
N LYS A 117 2.56 0.85 -12.32
CA LYS A 117 3.71 1.52 -11.72
C LYS A 117 3.51 1.94 -10.27
N PHE A 118 2.33 2.39 -9.90
CA PHE A 118 2.09 2.83 -8.52
C PHE A 118 2.00 1.65 -7.56
N ASN A 119 1.46 0.53 -8.02
CA ASN A 119 1.46 -0.69 -7.24
C ASN A 119 2.89 -1.23 -7.04
N CYS A 120 3.69 -1.17 -8.10
CA CYS A 120 5.10 -1.57 -8.03
C CYS A 120 5.88 -0.66 -7.08
N LEU A 121 5.58 0.63 -7.09
CA LEU A 121 6.21 1.56 -6.17
C LEU A 121 5.85 1.25 -4.73
N ALA A 122 4.58 0.96 -4.43
CA ALA A 122 4.15 0.58 -3.09
C ALA A 122 4.88 -0.68 -2.63
N ASP A 123 4.97 -1.70 -3.49
CA ASP A 123 5.71 -2.93 -3.19
C ASP A 123 7.19 -2.64 -2.89
N TRP A 124 7.83 -1.85 -3.75
CA TRP A 124 9.25 -1.51 -3.57
C TRP A 124 9.49 -0.77 -2.25
N ILE A 125 8.65 0.21 -1.92
CA ILE A 125 8.79 0.98 -0.68
C ILE A 125 8.58 0.07 0.54
N SER A 126 7.62 -0.85 0.48
CA SER A 126 7.34 -1.75 1.60
C SER A 126 8.54 -2.62 1.95
N ARG A 127 9.36 -2.95 0.96
CA ARG A 127 10.54 -3.81 1.15
C ARG A 127 11.82 -3.01 1.41
N ASN A 128 11.98 -1.86 0.78
CA ASN A 128 13.25 -1.12 0.75
C ASN A 128 13.24 0.17 1.58
N GLY A 129 12.08 0.57 2.08
CA GLY A 129 11.95 1.81 2.82
C GLY A 129 11.64 3.01 1.93
N ILE A 130 11.30 4.12 2.55
CA ILE A 130 10.78 5.28 1.84
C ILE A 130 11.87 6.18 1.23
N ASN A 131 13.10 6.13 1.76
CA ASN A 131 14.10 7.17 1.50
C ASN A 131 14.56 7.28 0.03
N THR A 132 14.48 6.19 -0.73
CA THR A 132 15.00 6.15 -2.10
C THR A 132 13.90 5.97 -3.15
N TRP A 133 12.64 6.24 -2.79
CA TRP A 133 11.53 5.94 -3.68
C TRP A 133 11.54 6.78 -4.96
N LYS A 134 11.95 8.05 -4.87
CA LYS A 134 11.98 8.94 -6.04
C LYS A 134 12.96 8.44 -7.09
N GLU A 135 14.16 8.05 -6.65
CA GLU A 135 15.17 7.50 -7.55
C GLU A 135 14.66 6.24 -8.24
N TYR A 136 14.07 5.33 -7.48
CA TYR A 136 13.50 4.11 -8.05
C TYR A 136 12.40 4.43 -9.06
N TYR A 137 11.48 5.33 -8.69
CA TYR A 137 10.34 5.69 -9.54
C TYR A 137 10.80 6.29 -10.86
N TYR A 138 11.70 7.28 -10.82
CA TYR A 138 12.17 7.94 -12.03
C TYR A 138 13.04 7.05 -12.89
N ARG A 139 13.81 6.15 -12.28
CA ARG A 139 14.70 5.27 -13.04
C ARG A 139 13.96 4.11 -13.70
N HIS A 140 12.99 3.51 -13.02
CA HIS A 140 12.39 2.25 -13.45
C HIS A 140 10.93 2.33 -13.87
N LEU A 141 10.17 3.27 -13.35
CA LEU A 141 8.72 3.29 -13.53
C LEU A 141 8.21 4.46 -14.35
N LEU A 142 8.87 5.59 -14.28
CA LEU A 142 8.47 6.77 -15.06
C LEU A 142 9.23 6.77 -16.39
N LYS A 143 8.54 6.41 -17.45
CA LYS A 143 9.10 6.33 -18.78
C LYS A 143 8.24 7.12 -19.76
#